data_7eeb2f05d5372391cdfe329be9ec4104
#
_entry.id   7eeb2f05d5372391cdfe329be9ec4104
#
_cell.length_a   1.000
_cell.length_b   1.000
_cell.length_c   1.000
_cell.angle_alpha   90.00
_cell.angle_beta   90.00
_cell.angle_gamma   90.00
#
_symmetry.space_group_name_H-M   'P 1'
#
loop_
_entity.id
_entity.type
_entity.pdbx_description
1 polymer ?
#
loop_
_entity_poly.entity_id
_entity_poly.type
_entity_poly.pdbx_seq_one_letter_code
_entity_poly.pdbx_strand_id
1 'polypeptide(L)'
;MAVFFLGISALTVSSPARAVDAIAKLAPSGGARIPLAVIGDSDSQGFHDVHDPNAPAVPRGGRFADTTFQWTEALAKMRGDQLDLGEWGMHGMRGRVAAAIEWFGVANTIESWGWEVRAPKKRDHRYNFAYSGDGCGDLFGGWSRQVPRLVRTMDAEASKWRNGVVVIKIGGNDFANDIPNLNLLAQDAQSPVARAKMDMCLSQIRKAVALIRQNHPQTRIVLGGVFNNANWERMHDQWHSPTQLANISKGLDYFDDALQAMVKPDPRLAFFNDRQWFEGIWGSRGSDGRPDYRIYKLGPQIQVANSGGDAPTHATLADGHAGLVWNAKWAQALVTLINSRFDLKLTPVTDDDVLRFVMATGAFQRLE
;
A
#
# COMPACT_ATOMS: atom_id res chain seq x y z
N MET A 1 -16.10 -21.66 -63.47
CA MET A 1 -15.23 -21.99 -62.35
C MET A 1 -14.87 -20.67 -61.66
N ALA A 2 -15.65 -20.27 -60.63
CA ALA A 2 -15.48 -18.99 -59.94
C ALA A 2 -14.84 -19.28 -58.60
N VAL A 3 -13.68 -18.68 -58.35
CA VAL A 3 -12.92 -18.79 -57.09
C VAL A 3 -13.33 -17.62 -56.20
N PHE A 4 -13.98 -17.92 -55.08
CA PHE A 4 -14.28 -16.96 -54.02
C PHE A 4 -13.06 -16.82 -53.09
N PHE A 5 -12.46 -15.63 -53.02
CA PHE A 5 -11.51 -15.26 -51.99
C PHE A 5 -12.28 -14.76 -50.75
N LEU A 6 -12.22 -15.51 -49.66
CA LEU A 6 -12.63 -15.05 -48.34
C LEU A 6 -11.49 -14.22 -47.71
N GLY A 7 -11.73 -12.93 -47.63
CA GLY A 7 -10.85 -12.03 -46.90
C GLY A 7 -11.04 -12.21 -45.39
N ILE A 8 -10.01 -12.73 -44.69
CA ILE A 8 -9.95 -12.77 -43.22
C ILE A 8 -9.48 -11.41 -42.77
N SER A 9 -10.38 -10.58 -42.24
CA SER A 9 -10.02 -9.37 -41.52
C SER A 9 -9.45 -9.75 -40.16
N ALA A 10 -8.14 -9.61 -39.99
CA ALA A 10 -7.49 -9.74 -38.71
C ALA A 10 -7.88 -8.56 -37.79
N LEU A 11 -8.75 -8.82 -36.81
CA LEU A 11 -8.97 -7.91 -35.68
C LEU A 11 -7.68 -7.86 -34.87
N THR A 12 -6.97 -6.76 -35.01
CA THR A 12 -5.83 -6.47 -34.12
C THR A 12 -6.34 -6.15 -32.72
N VAL A 13 -6.33 -7.14 -31.83
CA VAL A 13 -6.53 -6.95 -30.40
C VAL A 13 -5.34 -6.11 -29.91
N SER A 14 -5.57 -4.83 -29.65
CA SER A 14 -4.57 -3.97 -29.04
C SER A 14 -4.25 -4.47 -27.63
N SER A 15 -2.98 -4.77 -27.37
CA SER A 15 -2.48 -5.26 -26.10
C SER A 15 -2.87 -4.28 -24.96
N PRO A 16 -3.43 -4.73 -23.82
CA PRO A 16 -3.86 -3.87 -22.71
C PRO A 16 -2.72 -3.00 -22.15
N ALA A 17 -1.47 -3.41 -22.28
CA ALA A 17 -0.31 -2.61 -21.92
C ALA A 17 -0.25 -1.25 -22.65
N ARG A 18 -0.74 -1.15 -23.89
CA ARG A 18 -0.77 0.12 -24.65
C ARG A 18 -1.83 1.10 -24.15
N ALA A 19 -2.95 0.62 -23.61
CA ALA A 19 -3.99 1.49 -23.05
C ALA A 19 -3.55 2.12 -21.71
N VAL A 20 -2.80 1.38 -20.92
CA VAL A 20 -2.27 1.86 -19.62
C VAL A 20 -1.16 2.89 -19.81
N ASP A 21 -0.31 2.74 -20.83
CA ASP A 21 0.71 3.74 -21.20
C ASP A 21 0.10 5.04 -21.75
N ALA A 22 -1.10 5.00 -22.29
CA ALA A 22 -1.80 6.19 -22.80
C ALA A 22 -2.28 7.12 -21.67
N ILE A 23 -2.55 6.58 -20.45
CA ILE A 23 -2.94 7.39 -19.29
C ILE A 23 -1.73 8.20 -18.74
N ALA A 24 -0.52 7.68 -18.91
CA ALA A 24 0.72 8.33 -18.49
C ALA A 24 1.07 9.61 -19.28
N LYS A 25 0.30 9.97 -20.30
CA LYS A 25 0.53 11.15 -21.18
C LYS A 25 -0.42 12.31 -20.94
N LEU A 26 -1.00 12.44 -19.73
CA LEU A 26 -1.53 13.74 -19.32
C LEU A 26 -0.35 14.69 -19.12
N ALA A 27 -0.35 15.82 -19.80
CA ALA A 27 0.78 16.75 -19.88
C ALA A 27 1.35 17.08 -18.50
N PRO A 28 2.69 17.10 -18.31
CA PRO A 28 3.28 17.42 -17.03
C PRO A 28 2.88 18.83 -16.63
N SER A 29 2.27 18.97 -15.45
CA SER A 29 2.17 20.25 -14.77
C SER A 29 3.61 20.74 -14.56
N GLY A 30 4.01 21.88 -15.09
CA GLY A 30 5.39 22.36 -15.13
C GLY A 30 6.01 22.73 -13.76
N GLY A 31 5.55 22.12 -12.67
CA GLY A 31 6.07 22.24 -11.30
C GLY A 31 6.94 21.05 -10.90
N ALA A 32 7.86 21.25 -9.95
CA ALA A 32 8.65 20.17 -9.38
C ALA A 32 7.73 19.17 -8.66
N ARG A 33 7.78 17.87 -9.04
CA ARG A 33 7.01 16.82 -8.39
C ARG A 33 7.41 16.66 -6.92
N ILE A 34 6.44 16.35 -6.09
CA ILE A 34 6.66 16.11 -4.66
C ILE A 34 7.13 14.66 -4.46
N PRO A 35 8.33 14.41 -3.91
CA PRO A 35 8.79 13.05 -3.67
C PRO A 35 7.93 12.37 -2.61
N LEU A 36 7.52 11.13 -2.89
CA LEU A 36 6.76 10.27 -1.99
C LEU A 36 7.49 8.95 -1.83
N ALA A 37 7.91 8.66 -0.59
CA ALA A 37 8.49 7.38 -0.24
C ALA A 37 7.52 6.54 0.59
N VAL A 38 7.73 5.22 0.54
CA VAL A 38 6.88 4.24 1.21
C VAL A 38 7.74 3.27 2.01
N ILE A 39 7.37 3.05 3.25
CA ILE A 39 7.88 2.02 4.15
C ILE A 39 6.68 1.17 4.55
N GLY A 40 6.81 -0.15 4.50
CA GLY A 40 5.69 -1.04 4.81
C GLY A 40 5.97 -2.50 4.46
N ASP A 41 4.90 -3.22 4.27
CA ASP A 41 4.88 -4.63 3.96
C ASP A 41 4.23 -4.90 2.57
N SER A 42 3.65 -6.10 2.38
CA SER A 42 2.96 -6.49 1.15
C SER A 42 1.75 -5.63 0.81
N ASP A 43 1.18 -4.92 1.80
CA ASP A 43 0.07 -3.98 1.58
C ASP A 43 0.53 -2.66 0.92
N SER A 44 1.82 -2.52 0.62
CA SER A 44 2.40 -1.33 -0.02
C SER A 44 3.43 -1.66 -1.10
N GLN A 45 3.96 -2.90 -1.17
CA GLN A 45 4.83 -3.34 -2.26
C GLN A 45 4.03 -3.48 -3.56
N GLY A 46 4.60 -3.04 -4.69
CA GLY A 46 3.97 -3.16 -6.00
C GLY A 46 3.63 -4.62 -6.34
N PHE A 47 2.41 -4.87 -6.83
CA PHE A 47 1.95 -6.22 -7.19
C PHE A 47 2.65 -6.77 -8.45
N HIS A 48 3.22 -5.90 -9.27
CA HIS A 48 3.97 -6.27 -10.48
C HIS A 48 5.48 -6.52 -10.22
N ASP A 49 5.86 -6.72 -8.96
CA ASP A 49 7.21 -7.18 -8.62
C ASP A 49 7.37 -8.67 -8.92
N VAL A 50 8.02 -8.99 -10.03
CA VAL A 50 8.29 -10.36 -10.48
C VAL A 50 9.48 -11.01 -9.75
N HIS A 51 10.11 -10.31 -8.83
CA HIS A 51 11.33 -10.75 -8.12
C HIS A 51 11.08 -10.99 -6.63
N ASP A 52 9.84 -10.84 -6.18
CA ASP A 52 9.48 -11.10 -4.79
C ASP A 52 9.54 -12.60 -4.48
N PRO A 53 10.53 -13.09 -3.69
CA PRO A 53 10.59 -14.48 -3.30
C PRO A 53 9.46 -14.92 -2.35
N ASN A 54 8.76 -13.95 -1.76
CA ASN A 54 7.59 -14.18 -0.92
C ASN A 54 6.29 -14.06 -1.72
N ALA A 55 6.38 -13.83 -3.05
CA ALA A 55 5.21 -13.82 -3.90
C ALA A 55 4.48 -15.17 -3.80
N PRO A 56 3.14 -15.17 -3.73
CA PRO A 56 2.38 -16.41 -3.73
C PRO A 56 2.63 -17.18 -5.03
N ALA A 57 2.53 -18.52 -4.96
CA ALA A 57 2.68 -19.39 -6.13
C ALA A 57 1.71 -19.01 -7.27
N VAL A 58 0.53 -18.51 -6.91
CA VAL A 58 -0.40 -17.84 -7.83
C VAL A 58 -0.24 -16.33 -7.64
N PRO A 59 0.07 -15.57 -8.68
CA PRO A 59 0.20 -14.11 -8.58
C PRO A 59 -1.04 -13.47 -7.97
N ARG A 60 -0.86 -12.41 -7.18
CA ARG A 60 -1.98 -11.65 -6.58
C ARG A 60 -2.94 -11.17 -7.66
N GLY A 61 -4.23 -11.47 -7.45
CA GLY A 61 -5.25 -11.24 -8.47
C GLY A 61 -5.44 -12.41 -9.44
N GLY A 62 -4.73 -13.54 -9.29
CA GLY A 62 -4.92 -14.75 -10.08
C GLY A 62 -4.90 -14.46 -11.60
N ARG A 63 -5.98 -14.80 -12.32
CA ARG A 63 -6.11 -14.49 -13.75
C ARG A 63 -6.19 -12.99 -14.07
N PHE A 64 -6.38 -12.13 -13.07
CA PHE A 64 -6.41 -10.67 -13.20
C PHE A 64 -5.12 -10.00 -12.73
N ALA A 65 -4.06 -10.75 -12.42
CA ALA A 65 -2.83 -10.25 -11.81
C ALA A 65 -2.20 -9.08 -12.60
N ASP A 66 -2.19 -9.15 -13.92
CA ASP A 66 -1.66 -8.10 -14.81
C ASP A 66 -2.54 -6.84 -14.90
N THR A 67 -3.76 -6.90 -14.36
CA THR A 67 -4.73 -5.79 -14.31
C THR A 67 -5.07 -5.36 -12.87
N THR A 68 -4.43 -5.99 -11.88
CA THR A 68 -4.59 -5.66 -10.45
C THR A 68 -3.37 -4.87 -9.97
N PHE A 69 -3.58 -3.69 -9.45
CA PHE A 69 -2.53 -2.74 -9.07
C PHE A 69 -2.58 -2.45 -7.58
N GLN A 70 -1.40 -2.36 -6.96
CA GLN A 70 -1.24 -1.86 -5.60
C GLN A 70 -1.52 -0.35 -5.55
N TRP A 71 -1.88 0.20 -4.39
CA TRP A 71 -2.17 1.63 -4.24
C TRP A 71 -1.00 2.53 -4.67
N THR A 72 0.25 2.11 -4.49
CA THR A 72 1.45 2.83 -4.94
C THR A 72 1.52 2.93 -6.46
N GLU A 73 1.21 1.83 -7.15
CA GLU A 73 1.16 1.76 -8.61
C GLU A 73 -0.04 2.56 -9.15
N ALA A 74 -1.21 2.45 -8.51
CA ALA A 74 -2.41 3.21 -8.86
C ALA A 74 -2.18 4.72 -8.68
N LEU A 75 -1.55 5.13 -7.57
CA LEU A 75 -1.20 6.52 -7.31
C LEU A 75 -0.25 7.09 -8.35
N ALA A 76 0.81 6.34 -8.70
CA ALA A 76 1.76 6.74 -9.73
C ALA A 76 1.08 6.93 -11.10
N LYS A 77 0.06 6.10 -11.41
CA LYS A 77 -0.71 6.24 -12.66
C LYS A 77 -1.69 7.41 -12.63
N MET A 78 -2.30 7.71 -11.48
CA MET A 78 -3.30 8.78 -11.37
C MET A 78 -2.68 10.16 -11.09
N ARG A 79 -1.51 10.24 -10.42
CA ARG A 79 -0.89 11.51 -9.98
C ARG A 79 0.64 11.52 -10.10
N GLY A 80 1.22 10.68 -10.94
CA GLY A 80 2.67 10.66 -11.19
C GLY A 80 3.21 11.92 -11.87
N ASP A 81 2.34 12.79 -12.35
CA ASP A 81 2.66 14.14 -12.82
C ASP A 81 2.96 15.13 -11.68
N GLN A 82 2.44 14.87 -10.47
CA GLN A 82 2.58 15.73 -9.29
C GLN A 82 3.34 15.05 -8.14
N LEU A 83 3.24 13.72 -8.03
CA LEU A 83 3.93 12.91 -7.03
C LEU A 83 5.05 12.10 -7.68
N ASP A 84 6.22 12.10 -7.06
CA ASP A 84 7.38 11.35 -7.52
C ASP A 84 7.66 10.17 -6.59
N LEU A 85 7.22 8.98 -6.97
CA LEU A 85 7.54 7.73 -6.28
C LEU A 85 8.92 7.17 -6.70
N GLY A 86 9.66 7.89 -7.53
CA GLY A 86 10.87 7.42 -8.19
C GLY A 86 10.58 6.61 -9.45
N GLU A 87 11.63 6.37 -10.23
CA GLU A 87 11.53 5.57 -11.44
C GLU A 87 11.05 4.14 -11.12
N TRP A 88 10.16 3.61 -11.98
CA TRP A 88 9.79 2.20 -11.95
C TRP A 88 10.91 1.36 -12.59
N GLY A 89 11.48 0.44 -11.83
CA GLY A 89 12.61 -0.37 -12.32
C GLY A 89 13.08 -1.41 -11.32
N MET A 90 14.21 -2.00 -11.66
CA MET A 90 14.92 -2.93 -10.76
C MET A 90 15.77 -2.16 -9.78
N HIS A 91 15.48 -2.29 -8.50
CA HIS A 91 16.17 -1.60 -7.42
C HIS A 91 16.77 -2.56 -6.41
N GLY A 92 17.91 -2.17 -5.86
CA GLY A 92 18.55 -2.90 -4.77
C GLY A 92 19.35 -4.12 -5.21
N MET A 93 19.82 -4.86 -4.22
CA MET A 93 20.70 -6.01 -4.37
C MET A 93 20.30 -7.15 -3.41
N ARG A 94 21.01 -8.29 -3.49
CA ARG A 94 20.79 -9.41 -2.56
C ARG A 94 21.08 -8.98 -1.13
N GLY A 95 20.23 -9.40 -0.17
CA GLY A 95 20.31 -8.99 1.23
C GLY A 95 21.68 -9.19 1.88
N ARG A 96 22.32 -10.34 1.65
CA ARG A 96 23.67 -10.62 2.18
C ARG A 96 24.73 -9.66 1.63
N VAL A 97 24.60 -9.26 0.37
CA VAL A 97 25.55 -8.32 -0.26
C VAL A 97 25.37 -6.92 0.33
N ALA A 98 24.13 -6.43 0.41
CA ALA A 98 23.84 -5.14 1.03
C ALA A 98 24.32 -5.10 2.49
N ALA A 99 24.03 -6.16 3.27
CA ALA A 99 24.45 -6.24 4.66
C ALA A 99 25.99 -6.23 4.81
N ALA A 100 26.73 -6.93 3.95
CA ALA A 100 28.18 -6.90 3.97
C ALA A 100 28.75 -5.50 3.65
N ILE A 101 28.22 -4.84 2.62
CA ILE A 101 28.61 -3.48 2.25
C ILE A 101 28.37 -2.50 3.40
N GLU A 102 27.21 -2.61 4.07
CA GLU A 102 26.87 -1.78 5.23
C GLU A 102 27.76 -2.08 6.43
N TRP A 103 28.08 -3.37 6.67
CA TRP A 103 28.99 -3.78 7.73
C TRP A 103 30.40 -3.18 7.58
N PHE A 104 30.92 -3.14 6.36
CA PHE A 104 32.21 -2.51 6.07
C PHE A 104 32.17 -0.98 6.00
N GLY A 105 30.99 -0.36 6.18
CA GLY A 105 30.83 1.10 6.19
C GLY A 105 31.06 1.78 4.84
N VAL A 106 31.04 1.02 3.73
CA VAL A 106 31.35 1.54 2.38
C VAL A 106 30.11 1.81 1.54
N ALA A 107 28.90 1.76 2.13
CA ALA A 107 27.65 1.93 1.41
C ALA A 107 27.58 3.26 0.64
N ASN A 108 27.92 4.38 1.27
CA ASN A 108 27.89 5.69 0.62
C ASN A 108 28.87 5.79 -0.56
N THR A 109 30.04 5.16 -0.44
CA THR A 109 31.02 5.09 -1.52
C THR A 109 30.48 4.32 -2.72
N ILE A 110 29.85 3.17 -2.48
CA ILE A 110 29.27 2.34 -3.54
C ILE A 110 28.08 3.05 -4.19
N GLU A 111 27.25 3.74 -3.40
CA GLU A 111 26.14 4.53 -3.92
C GLU A 111 26.60 5.75 -4.74
N SER A 112 27.75 6.35 -4.38
CA SER A 112 28.35 7.42 -5.21
C SER A 112 28.80 6.94 -6.61
N TRP A 113 28.97 5.62 -6.79
CA TRP A 113 29.25 4.99 -8.09
C TRP A 113 27.97 4.62 -8.86
N GLY A 114 26.79 4.96 -8.34
CA GLY A 114 25.49 4.68 -8.96
C GLY A 114 24.86 3.34 -8.61
N TRP A 115 25.38 2.61 -7.60
CA TRP A 115 24.80 1.36 -7.13
C TRP A 115 23.91 1.61 -5.92
N GLU A 116 22.69 1.06 -5.91
CA GLU A 116 21.80 1.17 -4.75
C GLU A 116 22.12 0.08 -3.72
N VAL A 117 22.64 0.49 -2.55
CA VAL A 117 22.91 -0.42 -1.43
C VAL A 117 21.63 -0.56 -0.59
N ARG A 118 20.61 -1.16 -1.16
CA ARG A 118 19.37 -1.52 -0.49
C ARG A 118 19.00 -2.96 -0.82
N ALA A 119 18.20 -3.58 0.03
CA ALA A 119 17.72 -4.94 -0.14
C ALA A 119 16.30 -5.09 0.46
N PRO A 120 15.56 -6.07 0.04
CA PRO A 120 15.89 -7.02 -1.04
C PRO A 120 15.89 -6.37 -2.43
N LYS A 121 16.42 -7.08 -3.43
CA LYS A 121 16.29 -6.67 -4.82
C LYS A 121 14.85 -6.88 -5.27
N LYS A 122 14.22 -5.85 -5.81
CA LYS A 122 12.84 -5.92 -6.30
C LYS A 122 12.60 -5.00 -7.50
N ARG A 123 11.52 -5.27 -8.24
CA ARG A 123 11.04 -4.41 -9.31
C ARG A 123 9.87 -3.58 -8.79
N ASP A 124 10.10 -2.30 -8.55
CA ASP A 124 9.12 -1.40 -7.98
C ASP A 124 9.50 0.06 -8.29
N HIS A 125 8.75 1.02 -7.77
CA HIS A 125 9.17 2.41 -7.72
C HIS A 125 10.40 2.61 -6.81
N ARG A 126 11.34 3.45 -7.23
CA ARG A 126 12.61 3.66 -6.53
C ARG A 126 12.45 4.04 -5.07
N TYR A 127 11.45 4.83 -4.72
CA TYR A 127 11.22 5.27 -3.35
C TYR A 127 10.25 4.37 -2.56
N ASN A 128 9.83 3.24 -3.13
CA ASN A 128 9.07 2.24 -2.39
C ASN A 128 10.03 1.25 -1.72
N PHE A 129 10.14 1.32 -0.38
CA PHE A 129 10.95 0.44 0.47
C PHE A 129 10.12 -0.68 1.11
N ALA A 130 8.82 -0.67 0.95
CA ALA A 130 7.94 -1.73 1.45
C ALA A 130 8.31 -3.09 0.87
N TYR A 131 8.21 -4.14 1.67
CA TYR A 131 8.55 -5.49 1.23
C TYR A 131 7.63 -6.54 1.84
N SER A 132 7.21 -7.49 1.00
CA SER A 132 6.27 -8.55 1.34
C SER A 132 6.81 -9.43 2.47
N GLY A 133 5.99 -9.62 3.50
CA GLY A 133 6.36 -10.38 4.69
C GLY A 133 7.11 -9.62 5.76
N ASP A 134 7.54 -8.37 5.50
CA ASP A 134 8.20 -7.56 6.51
C ASP A 134 7.24 -7.23 7.66
N GLY A 135 7.77 -7.19 8.86
CA GLY A 135 7.13 -6.71 10.07
C GLY A 135 7.80 -5.44 10.61
N CYS A 136 7.32 -4.95 11.74
CA CYS A 136 7.84 -3.73 12.37
C CYS A 136 9.33 -3.83 12.74
N GLY A 137 9.84 -5.05 12.99
CA GLY A 137 11.25 -5.32 13.24
C GLY A 137 12.13 -4.99 12.03
N ASP A 138 11.62 -5.14 10.81
CA ASP A 138 12.32 -4.95 9.56
C ASP A 138 12.52 -3.48 9.19
N LEU A 139 11.85 -2.57 9.91
CA LEU A 139 12.12 -1.13 9.79
C LEU A 139 13.61 -0.82 10.06
N PHE A 140 14.24 -1.52 11.00
CA PHE A 140 15.65 -1.34 11.36
C PHE A 140 16.48 -2.62 11.28
N GLY A 141 15.86 -3.78 11.33
CA GLY A 141 16.46 -5.11 11.31
C GLY A 141 16.26 -5.86 10.00
N GLY A 142 16.45 -7.18 10.08
CA GLY A 142 16.22 -8.09 8.95
C GLY A 142 17.08 -7.79 7.73
N TRP A 143 16.59 -8.21 6.58
CA TRP A 143 17.24 -7.94 5.29
C TRP A 143 16.85 -6.60 4.71
N SER A 144 15.66 -6.08 5.05
CA SER A 144 15.08 -4.88 4.45
C SER A 144 15.65 -3.61 5.05
N ARG A 145 15.79 -3.52 6.37
CA ARG A 145 16.32 -2.34 7.08
C ARG A 145 15.80 -1.04 6.46
N GLN A 146 14.47 -0.96 6.28
CA GLN A 146 13.82 -0.01 5.39
C GLN A 146 14.16 1.45 5.74
N VAL A 147 14.14 1.80 7.03
CA VAL A 147 14.30 3.21 7.48
C VAL A 147 15.72 3.73 7.27
N PRO A 148 16.80 3.08 7.74
CA PRO A 148 18.16 3.56 7.49
C PRO A 148 18.48 3.69 6.00
N ARG A 149 17.98 2.78 5.17
CA ARG A 149 18.21 2.80 3.72
C ARG A 149 17.42 3.89 3.03
N LEU A 150 16.16 4.13 3.43
CA LEU A 150 15.40 5.27 2.96
C LEU A 150 16.11 6.58 3.32
N VAL A 151 16.52 6.76 4.57
CA VAL A 151 17.20 7.99 5.01
C VAL A 151 18.46 8.23 4.17
N ARG A 152 19.28 7.20 3.92
CA ARG A 152 20.46 7.33 3.05
C ARG A 152 20.08 7.75 1.62
N THR A 153 19.00 7.21 1.06
CA THR A 153 18.49 7.65 -0.26
C THR A 153 18.03 9.10 -0.22
N MET A 154 17.39 9.52 0.87
CA MET A 154 16.97 10.91 1.06
C MET A 154 18.17 11.86 1.23
N ASP A 155 19.23 11.44 1.93
CA ASP A 155 20.45 12.22 2.14
C ASP A 155 21.13 12.54 0.80
N ALA A 156 21.13 11.61 -0.14
CA ALA A 156 21.69 11.82 -1.48
C ALA A 156 20.95 12.91 -2.30
N GLU A 157 19.68 13.18 -1.97
CA GLU A 157 18.82 14.17 -2.64
C GLU A 157 18.14 15.10 -1.63
N ALA A 158 18.85 15.52 -0.57
CA ALA A 158 18.29 16.19 0.61
C ALA A 158 17.42 17.42 0.30
N SER A 159 17.78 18.21 -0.70
CA SER A 159 17.00 19.40 -1.10
C SER A 159 15.62 19.03 -1.63
N LYS A 160 15.49 17.93 -2.35
CA LYS A 160 14.24 17.38 -2.88
C LYS A 160 13.29 16.96 -1.75
N TRP A 161 13.81 16.33 -0.71
CA TRP A 161 13.03 15.80 0.42
C TRP A 161 12.51 16.86 1.41
N ARG A 162 12.92 18.13 1.29
CA ARG A 162 12.34 19.22 2.09
C ARG A 162 10.82 19.33 1.95
N ASN A 163 10.29 19.03 0.76
CA ASN A 163 8.85 19.00 0.49
C ASN A 163 8.29 17.58 0.38
N GLY A 164 9.10 16.57 0.70
CA GLY A 164 8.73 15.18 0.55
C GLY A 164 7.67 14.70 1.53
N VAL A 165 7.10 13.56 1.20
CA VAL A 165 6.17 12.78 2.03
C VAL A 165 6.71 11.37 2.18
N VAL A 166 6.69 10.83 3.40
CA VAL A 166 6.94 9.41 3.68
C VAL A 166 5.67 8.78 4.22
N VAL A 167 5.23 7.67 3.63
CA VAL A 167 4.13 6.86 4.15
C VAL A 167 4.72 5.66 4.89
N ILE A 168 4.33 5.48 6.15
CA ILE A 168 4.69 4.32 6.98
C ILE A 168 3.41 3.53 7.23
N LYS A 169 3.27 2.35 6.59
CA LYS A 169 2.12 1.46 6.73
C LYS A 169 2.63 0.05 6.98
N ILE A 170 2.65 -0.35 8.27
CA ILE A 170 3.22 -1.62 8.72
C ILE A 170 2.54 -2.10 10.01
N GLY A 171 2.65 -3.38 10.31
CA GLY A 171 2.06 -4.00 11.49
C GLY A 171 1.04 -5.08 11.13
N GLY A 172 0.68 -5.19 9.86
CA GLY A 172 -0.20 -6.26 9.37
C GLY A 172 0.35 -7.63 9.76
N ASN A 173 1.60 -7.91 9.40
CA ASN A 173 2.25 -9.21 9.64
C ASN A 173 2.56 -9.47 11.12
N ASP A 174 2.69 -8.43 11.95
CA ASP A 174 3.01 -8.60 13.37
C ASP A 174 1.79 -9.00 14.19
N PHE A 175 0.60 -8.40 13.90
CA PHE A 175 -0.57 -8.60 14.76
C PHE A 175 -1.94 -8.42 14.08
N ALA A 176 -2.09 -7.59 13.05
CA ALA A 176 -3.42 -7.27 12.51
C ALA A 176 -3.94 -8.32 11.52
N ASN A 177 -3.04 -9.03 10.81
CA ASN A 177 -3.37 -10.16 9.92
C ASN A 177 -3.04 -11.52 10.57
N ASP A 178 -2.55 -11.51 11.81
CA ASP A 178 -2.21 -12.71 12.57
C ASP A 178 -3.45 -13.26 13.29
N ILE A 179 -4.09 -14.30 12.74
CA ILE A 179 -5.29 -14.93 13.33
C ILE A 179 -5.08 -15.35 14.79
N PRO A 180 -3.96 -16.01 15.20
CA PRO A 180 -3.67 -16.25 16.60
C PRO A 180 -3.74 -14.99 17.47
N ASN A 181 -3.18 -13.88 17.02
CA ASN A 181 -3.22 -12.62 17.77
C ASN A 181 -4.64 -12.04 17.84
N LEU A 182 -5.39 -12.07 16.75
CA LEU A 182 -6.79 -11.63 16.73
C LEU A 182 -7.67 -12.50 17.64
N ASN A 183 -7.38 -13.79 17.76
CA ASN A 183 -8.06 -14.67 18.72
C ASN A 183 -7.76 -14.32 20.18
N LEU A 184 -6.53 -13.88 20.49
CA LEU A 184 -6.21 -13.35 21.81
C LEU A 184 -7.00 -12.08 22.11
N LEU A 185 -7.08 -11.16 21.14
CA LEU A 185 -7.88 -9.95 21.27
C LEU A 185 -9.37 -10.25 21.37
N ALA A 186 -9.89 -11.24 20.61
CA ALA A 186 -11.29 -11.66 20.70
C ALA A 186 -11.69 -12.10 22.11
N GLN A 187 -10.77 -12.73 22.83
CA GLN A 187 -10.97 -13.17 24.23
C GLN A 187 -10.81 -12.01 25.21
N ASP A 188 -9.77 -11.19 25.03
CA ASP A 188 -9.44 -10.04 25.88
C ASP A 188 -8.84 -8.91 25.03
N ALA A 189 -9.58 -7.81 24.88
CA ALA A 189 -9.11 -6.61 24.21
C ALA A 189 -7.81 -6.03 24.82
N GLN A 190 -7.47 -6.40 26.04
CA GLN A 190 -6.27 -5.94 26.74
C GLN A 190 -5.19 -7.04 26.82
N SER A 191 -5.32 -8.13 26.05
CA SER A 191 -4.38 -9.24 26.05
C SER A 191 -2.93 -8.77 26.12
N PRO A 192 -2.17 -9.09 27.18
CA PRO A 192 -0.78 -8.63 27.34
C PRO A 192 0.12 -9.12 26.20
N VAL A 193 -0.14 -10.31 25.66
CA VAL A 193 0.62 -10.89 24.54
C VAL A 193 0.39 -10.09 23.25
N ALA A 194 -0.88 -9.76 22.94
CA ALA A 194 -1.21 -8.96 21.77
C ALA A 194 -0.65 -7.53 21.91
N ARG A 195 -0.78 -6.92 23.09
CA ARG A 195 -0.23 -5.59 23.35
C ARG A 195 1.28 -5.53 23.22
N ALA A 196 2.01 -6.53 23.69
CA ALA A 196 3.46 -6.56 23.57
C ALA A 196 3.94 -6.49 22.10
N LYS A 197 3.22 -7.15 21.17
CA LYS A 197 3.50 -7.05 19.72
C LYS A 197 3.26 -5.62 19.21
N MET A 198 2.12 -5.03 19.60
CA MET A 198 1.77 -3.66 19.21
C MET A 198 2.78 -2.63 19.78
N ASP A 199 3.20 -2.78 21.05
CA ASP A 199 4.18 -1.91 21.71
C ASP A 199 5.54 -1.98 21.01
N MET A 200 5.98 -3.18 20.63
CA MET A 200 7.21 -3.36 19.85
C MET A 200 7.09 -2.59 18.53
N CYS A 201 5.97 -2.76 17.82
CA CYS A 201 5.73 -2.07 16.55
C CYS A 201 5.70 -0.55 16.71
N LEU A 202 4.95 -0.03 17.70
CA LEU A 202 4.91 1.40 18.03
C LEU A 202 6.29 1.96 18.36
N SER A 203 7.12 1.19 19.07
CA SER A 203 8.49 1.57 19.36
C SER A 203 9.33 1.73 18.09
N GLN A 204 9.21 0.80 17.15
CA GLN A 204 9.92 0.87 15.86
C GLN A 204 9.42 2.04 14.99
N ILE A 205 8.11 2.28 14.93
CA ILE A 205 7.54 3.43 14.21
C ILE A 205 8.02 4.75 14.80
N ARG A 206 8.02 4.89 16.15
CA ARG A 206 8.59 6.10 16.82
C ARG A 206 10.04 6.33 16.45
N LYS A 207 10.86 5.28 16.45
CA LYS A 207 12.27 5.37 16.01
C LYS A 207 12.38 5.76 14.54
N ALA A 208 11.51 5.24 13.67
CA ALA A 208 11.47 5.58 12.26
C ALA A 208 11.16 7.07 12.05
N VAL A 209 10.11 7.58 12.68
CA VAL A 209 9.75 8.99 12.67
C VAL A 209 10.91 9.85 13.19
N ALA A 210 11.51 9.46 14.31
CA ALA A 210 12.62 10.21 14.90
C ALA A 210 13.83 10.28 13.96
N LEU A 211 14.25 9.16 13.36
CA LEU A 211 15.41 9.12 12.45
C LEU A 211 15.17 9.95 11.19
N ILE A 212 13.99 9.81 10.57
CA ILE A 212 13.63 10.59 9.40
C ILE A 212 13.63 12.08 9.73
N ARG A 213 13.03 12.48 10.87
CA ARG A 213 12.92 13.87 11.27
C ARG A 213 14.27 14.47 11.71
N GLN A 214 15.17 13.68 12.28
CA GLN A 214 16.52 14.12 12.64
C GLN A 214 17.33 14.53 11.41
N ASN A 215 17.21 13.78 10.30
CA ASN A 215 17.97 14.02 9.08
C ASN A 215 17.21 14.93 8.09
N HIS A 216 15.89 14.83 8.05
CA HIS A 216 15.00 15.56 7.14
C HIS A 216 13.87 16.25 7.92
N PRO A 217 14.15 17.31 8.70
CA PRO A 217 13.17 17.89 9.63
C PRO A 217 11.94 18.51 8.97
N GLN A 218 11.98 18.76 7.66
CA GLN A 218 10.86 19.34 6.93
C GLN A 218 9.99 18.29 6.23
N THR A 219 10.46 17.04 6.10
CA THR A 219 9.71 15.95 5.49
C THR A 219 8.44 15.66 6.29
N ARG A 220 7.35 15.47 5.58
CA ARG A 220 6.04 15.10 6.13
C ARG A 220 5.92 13.59 6.21
N ILE A 221 5.20 13.08 7.22
CA ILE A 221 5.06 11.64 7.40
C ILE A 221 3.57 11.30 7.60
N VAL A 222 3.08 10.31 6.87
CA VAL A 222 1.77 9.70 7.05
C VAL A 222 1.97 8.37 7.78
N LEU A 223 1.29 8.19 8.90
CA LEU A 223 1.23 6.93 9.64
C LEU A 223 -0.08 6.23 9.27
N GLY A 224 0.01 5.08 8.62
CA GLY A 224 -1.15 4.23 8.32
C GLY A 224 -1.56 3.42 9.53
N GLY A 225 -2.85 3.42 9.86
CA GLY A 225 -3.44 2.47 10.80
C GLY A 225 -3.45 1.05 10.24
N VAL A 226 -3.92 0.11 11.04
CA VAL A 226 -4.03 -1.28 10.63
C VAL A 226 -5.45 -1.65 10.23
N PHE A 227 -5.61 -2.72 9.47
CA PHE A 227 -6.92 -3.29 9.14
C PHE A 227 -7.56 -3.95 10.36
N ASN A 228 -8.87 -4.16 10.26
CA ASN A 228 -9.60 -5.09 11.12
C ASN A 228 -10.21 -6.19 10.25
N ASN A 229 -9.54 -7.33 10.17
CA ASN A 229 -9.99 -8.45 9.35
C ASN A 229 -11.36 -8.99 9.78
N ALA A 230 -11.76 -8.78 11.05
CA ALA A 230 -13.10 -9.18 11.53
C ALA A 230 -14.24 -8.43 10.80
N ASN A 231 -13.95 -7.30 10.15
CA ASN A 231 -14.90 -6.52 9.36
C ASN A 231 -15.08 -7.04 7.93
N TRP A 232 -14.27 -8.00 7.51
CA TRP A 232 -14.32 -8.55 6.17
C TRP A 232 -15.30 -9.72 6.08
N GLU A 233 -16.09 -9.76 5.04
CA GLU A 233 -17.06 -10.84 4.80
C GLU A 233 -16.36 -12.21 4.78
N ARG A 234 -15.20 -12.33 4.15
CA ARG A 234 -14.42 -13.57 4.07
C ARG A 234 -14.00 -14.13 5.44
N MET A 235 -13.99 -13.30 6.49
CA MET A 235 -13.66 -13.69 7.87
C MET A 235 -14.91 -13.86 8.73
N HIS A 236 -16.10 -13.86 8.12
CA HIS A 236 -17.37 -13.93 8.84
C HIS A 236 -17.44 -15.14 9.77
N ASP A 237 -17.00 -16.29 9.29
CA ASP A 237 -17.11 -17.56 10.03
C ASP A 237 -16.04 -17.73 11.14
N GLN A 238 -15.05 -16.82 11.20
CA GLN A 238 -13.99 -16.88 12.22
C GLN A 238 -14.47 -16.35 13.59
N TRP A 239 -15.27 -15.28 13.60
CA TRP A 239 -15.78 -14.65 14.82
C TRP A 239 -17.25 -14.27 14.63
N HIS A 240 -18.13 -14.75 15.54
CA HIS A 240 -19.58 -14.51 15.47
C HIS A 240 -20.10 -13.68 16.63
N SER A 241 -19.45 -13.77 17.80
CA SER A 241 -19.92 -13.12 19.00
C SER A 241 -19.72 -11.60 18.91
N PRO A 242 -20.77 -10.78 19.18
CA PRO A 242 -20.63 -9.33 19.29
C PRO A 242 -19.51 -8.92 20.25
N THR A 243 -19.34 -9.64 21.36
CA THR A 243 -18.27 -9.41 22.34
C THR A 243 -16.90 -9.63 21.72
N GLN A 244 -16.69 -10.73 20.95
CA GLN A 244 -15.42 -11.01 20.29
C GLN A 244 -15.07 -9.90 19.28
N LEU A 245 -16.03 -9.47 18.46
CA LEU A 245 -15.86 -8.42 17.47
C LEU A 245 -15.52 -7.07 18.13
N ALA A 246 -16.23 -6.72 19.21
CA ALA A 246 -15.96 -5.52 19.98
C ALA A 246 -14.57 -5.55 20.63
N ASN A 247 -14.17 -6.70 21.17
CA ASN A 247 -12.87 -6.90 21.79
C ASN A 247 -11.72 -6.77 20.74
N ILE A 248 -11.87 -7.37 19.56
CA ILE A 248 -10.88 -7.21 18.46
C ILE A 248 -10.75 -5.74 18.09
N SER A 249 -11.87 -5.06 17.83
CA SER A 249 -11.86 -3.63 17.45
C SER A 249 -11.18 -2.79 18.52
N LYS A 250 -11.59 -2.93 19.79
CA LYS A 250 -11.00 -2.21 20.92
C LYS A 250 -9.53 -2.53 21.15
N GLY A 251 -9.13 -3.78 20.89
CA GLY A 251 -7.73 -4.19 20.98
C GLY A 251 -6.87 -3.49 19.91
N LEU A 252 -7.37 -3.40 18.66
CA LEU A 252 -6.69 -2.70 17.59
C LEU A 252 -6.72 -1.17 17.75
N ASP A 253 -7.75 -0.61 18.42
CA ASP A 253 -7.80 0.82 18.77
C ASP A 253 -6.57 1.25 19.58
N TYR A 254 -6.07 0.38 20.45
CA TYR A 254 -4.85 0.67 21.22
C TYR A 254 -3.67 1.11 20.35
N PHE A 255 -3.46 0.44 19.24
CA PHE A 255 -2.38 0.77 18.29
C PHE A 255 -2.68 2.07 17.52
N ASP A 256 -3.88 2.19 16.97
CA ASP A 256 -4.28 3.35 16.19
C ASP A 256 -4.34 4.63 17.04
N ASP A 257 -4.83 4.55 18.28
CA ASP A 257 -4.85 5.67 19.23
C ASP A 257 -3.44 6.15 19.56
N ALA A 258 -2.48 5.23 19.71
CA ALA A 258 -1.10 5.58 19.93
C ALA A 258 -0.47 6.30 18.74
N LEU A 259 -0.78 5.89 17.50
CA LEU A 259 -0.38 6.61 16.27
C LEU A 259 -1.03 7.99 16.19
N GLN A 260 -2.31 8.11 16.49
CA GLN A 260 -3.01 9.40 16.55
C GLN A 260 -2.39 10.34 17.61
N ALA A 261 -2.04 9.80 18.77
CA ALA A 261 -1.36 10.58 19.81
C ALA A 261 0.00 11.13 19.36
N MET A 262 0.74 10.39 18.52
CA MET A 262 1.99 10.88 17.91
C MET A 262 1.74 12.03 16.91
N VAL A 263 0.65 11.94 16.14
CA VAL A 263 0.30 12.92 15.10
C VAL A 263 -0.22 14.23 15.68
N LYS A 264 -0.94 14.17 16.81
CA LYS A 264 -1.66 15.31 17.39
C LYS A 264 -0.79 16.54 17.64
N PRO A 265 0.43 16.44 18.21
CA PRO A 265 1.28 17.59 18.49
C PRO A 265 2.12 18.04 17.28
N ASP A 266 2.25 17.27 16.22
CA ASP A 266 3.15 17.56 15.10
C ASP A 266 2.35 17.80 13.79
N PRO A 267 2.32 19.05 13.25
CA PRO A 267 1.59 19.37 12.04
C PRO A 267 2.16 18.70 10.78
N ARG A 268 3.37 18.12 10.85
CA ARG A 268 4.00 17.38 9.74
C ARG A 268 3.76 15.88 9.82
N LEU A 269 2.99 15.42 10.80
CA LEU A 269 2.49 14.06 10.85
C LEU A 269 1.00 14.04 10.48
N ALA A 270 0.60 12.98 9.80
CA ALA A 270 -0.80 12.66 9.52
C ALA A 270 -1.07 11.21 9.93
N PHE A 271 -2.30 10.92 10.31
CA PHE A 271 -2.77 9.56 10.58
C PHE A 271 -3.83 9.19 9.55
N PHE A 272 -3.66 8.05 8.89
CA PHE A 272 -4.66 7.47 8.01
C PHE A 272 -5.39 6.36 8.75
N ASN A 273 -6.66 6.59 9.10
CA ASN A 273 -7.49 5.58 9.78
C ASN A 273 -8.02 4.57 8.77
N ASP A 274 -7.26 3.50 8.54
CA ASP A 274 -7.54 2.48 7.54
C ASP A 274 -8.85 1.72 7.81
N ARG A 275 -9.13 1.40 9.08
CA ARG A 275 -10.37 0.72 9.48
C ARG A 275 -11.61 1.56 9.24
N GLN A 276 -11.61 2.79 9.73
CA GLN A 276 -12.76 3.69 9.55
C GLN A 276 -13.00 3.99 8.07
N TRP A 277 -11.93 4.16 7.31
CA TRP A 277 -12.01 4.38 5.88
C TRP A 277 -12.63 3.17 5.16
N PHE A 278 -12.19 1.94 5.46
CA PHE A 278 -12.74 0.72 4.87
C PHE A 278 -14.21 0.54 5.22
N GLU A 279 -14.57 0.67 6.50
CA GLU A 279 -15.94 0.53 6.99
C GLU A 279 -16.88 1.56 6.36
N GLY A 280 -16.39 2.77 6.12
CA GLY A 280 -17.14 3.81 5.44
C GLY A 280 -17.56 3.46 4.01
N ILE A 281 -16.76 2.63 3.32
CA ILE A 281 -16.98 2.25 1.92
C ILE A 281 -17.74 0.92 1.83
N TRP A 282 -17.25 -0.12 2.49
CA TRP A 282 -17.76 -1.50 2.34
C TRP A 282 -18.53 -2.02 3.53
N GLY A 283 -18.73 -1.19 4.55
CA GLY A 283 -19.40 -1.61 5.77
C GLY A 283 -18.55 -2.60 6.60
N SER A 284 -19.17 -3.16 7.60
CA SER A 284 -18.54 -4.14 8.49
C SER A 284 -19.60 -5.05 9.13
N ARG A 285 -19.57 -5.20 10.43
CA ARG A 285 -20.62 -5.86 11.20
C ARG A 285 -21.29 -4.89 12.16
N GLY A 286 -22.59 -5.04 12.34
CA GLY A 286 -23.34 -4.29 13.34
C GLY A 286 -22.90 -4.65 14.77
N SER A 287 -23.37 -3.86 15.72
CA SER A 287 -23.12 -4.09 17.15
C SER A 287 -23.69 -5.42 17.69
N ASP A 288 -24.62 -6.03 16.95
CA ASP A 288 -25.18 -7.35 17.20
C ASP A 288 -24.37 -8.49 16.53
N GLY A 289 -23.26 -8.15 15.86
CA GLY A 289 -22.40 -9.08 15.13
C GLY A 289 -22.91 -9.52 13.77
N ARG A 290 -24.09 -9.03 13.34
CA ARG A 290 -24.66 -9.34 12.02
C ARG A 290 -23.96 -8.55 10.92
N PRO A 291 -23.90 -9.10 9.70
CA PRO A 291 -23.36 -8.40 8.55
C PRO A 291 -24.10 -7.09 8.28
N ASP A 292 -23.34 -6.01 8.13
CA ASP A 292 -23.75 -4.70 7.56
C ASP A 292 -22.82 -4.37 6.38
N TYR A 293 -22.61 -5.38 5.52
CA TYR A 293 -21.73 -5.24 4.34
C TYR A 293 -22.44 -4.46 3.25
N ARG A 294 -21.65 -3.63 2.55
CA ARG A 294 -22.16 -2.75 1.49
C ARG A 294 -21.53 -3.09 0.17
N ILE A 295 -22.27 -2.90 -0.90
CA ILE A 295 -21.74 -2.90 -2.25
C ILE A 295 -21.36 -1.47 -2.59
N TYR A 296 -20.05 -1.24 -2.79
CA TYR A 296 -19.57 0.04 -3.30
C TYR A 296 -19.83 0.14 -4.80
N LYS A 297 -20.40 1.27 -5.24
CA LYS A 297 -20.69 1.55 -6.64
C LYS A 297 -19.74 2.64 -7.14
N LEU A 298 -18.96 2.32 -8.16
CA LEU A 298 -18.06 3.24 -8.85
C LEU A 298 -18.61 3.49 -10.26
N GLY A 299 -19.24 4.65 -10.46
CA GLY A 299 -20.00 4.92 -11.67
C GLY A 299 -21.19 3.94 -11.87
N PRO A 300 -21.77 3.87 -13.06
CA PRO A 300 -22.97 3.06 -13.32
C PRO A 300 -22.73 1.56 -13.47
N GLN A 301 -21.48 1.16 -13.76
CA GLN A 301 -21.17 -0.21 -14.23
C GLN A 301 -20.38 -1.05 -13.24
N ILE A 302 -19.65 -0.42 -12.30
CA ILE A 302 -18.76 -1.11 -11.39
C ILE A 302 -19.41 -1.26 -10.03
N GLN A 303 -19.51 -2.50 -9.57
CA GLN A 303 -19.95 -2.85 -8.23
C GLN A 303 -18.89 -3.71 -7.56
N VAL A 304 -18.50 -3.35 -6.33
CA VAL A 304 -17.47 -4.05 -5.55
C VAL A 304 -18.03 -4.38 -4.17
N ALA A 305 -18.09 -5.67 -3.88
CA ALA A 305 -18.60 -6.17 -2.60
C ALA A 305 -17.49 -6.26 -1.54
N ASN A 306 -17.87 -6.18 -0.26
CA ASN A 306 -17.02 -6.60 0.84
C ASN A 306 -16.91 -8.14 0.83
N SER A 307 -16.09 -8.66 -0.05
CA SER A 307 -15.90 -10.11 -0.25
C SER A 307 -14.47 -10.37 -0.72
N GLY A 308 -14.05 -11.65 -0.67
CA GLY A 308 -12.71 -12.07 -1.07
C GLY A 308 -12.72 -12.89 -2.36
N GLY A 309 -11.83 -12.54 -3.30
CA GLY A 309 -11.64 -13.22 -4.57
C GLY A 309 -10.80 -12.40 -5.53
N ASP A 310 -10.24 -13.04 -6.56
CA ASP A 310 -9.31 -12.37 -7.47
C ASP A 310 -9.98 -11.48 -8.52
N ALA A 311 -11.30 -11.64 -8.72
CA ALA A 311 -12.04 -10.79 -9.65
C ALA A 311 -12.13 -9.34 -9.11
N PRO A 312 -12.14 -8.33 -10.01
CA PRO A 312 -12.14 -6.92 -9.61
C PRO A 312 -13.44 -6.45 -8.91
N THR A 313 -14.42 -7.33 -8.80
CA THR A 313 -15.69 -7.12 -8.08
C THR A 313 -15.59 -7.39 -6.57
N HIS A 314 -14.44 -7.87 -6.09
CA HIS A 314 -14.16 -8.11 -4.68
C HIS A 314 -13.29 -6.99 -4.09
N ALA A 315 -13.58 -6.59 -2.86
CA ALA A 315 -12.77 -5.62 -2.14
C ALA A 315 -11.39 -6.19 -1.78
N THR A 316 -11.34 -7.48 -1.39
CA THR A 316 -10.09 -8.20 -1.08
C THR A 316 -9.80 -9.27 -2.13
N LEU A 317 -8.51 -9.51 -2.38
CA LEU A 317 -8.05 -10.64 -3.19
C LEU A 317 -8.23 -11.97 -2.45
N ALA A 318 -8.10 -13.08 -3.16
CA ALA A 318 -8.21 -14.43 -2.59
C ALA A 318 -7.18 -14.68 -1.46
N ASP A 319 -5.99 -14.07 -1.55
CA ASP A 319 -4.94 -14.15 -0.54
C ASP A 319 -5.10 -13.14 0.64
N GLY A 320 -6.14 -12.28 0.60
CA GLY A 320 -6.46 -11.32 1.65
C GLY A 320 -5.87 -9.93 1.46
N HIS A 321 -5.11 -9.68 0.40
CA HIS A 321 -4.65 -8.33 0.08
C HIS A 321 -5.78 -7.48 -0.53
N ALA A 322 -5.54 -6.17 -0.60
CA ALA A 322 -6.48 -5.23 -1.21
C ALA A 322 -6.71 -5.50 -2.71
N GLY A 323 -7.95 -5.50 -3.16
CA GLY A 323 -8.32 -5.61 -4.57
C GLY A 323 -8.07 -4.32 -5.36
N LEU A 324 -8.28 -4.37 -6.67
CA LEU A 324 -8.01 -3.25 -7.58
C LEU A 324 -8.69 -1.95 -7.16
N VAL A 325 -10.01 -2.01 -6.90
CA VAL A 325 -10.79 -0.80 -6.55
C VAL A 325 -10.45 -0.31 -5.15
N TRP A 326 -10.18 -1.21 -4.21
CA TRP A 326 -9.68 -0.82 -2.88
C TRP A 326 -8.39 0.00 -3.01
N ASN A 327 -7.39 -0.53 -3.70
CA ASN A 327 -6.10 0.14 -3.86
C ASN A 327 -6.23 1.52 -4.54
N ALA A 328 -7.07 1.63 -5.57
CA ALA A 328 -7.32 2.91 -6.24
C ALA A 328 -8.02 3.92 -5.33
N LYS A 329 -9.00 3.48 -4.53
CA LYS A 329 -9.72 4.31 -3.54
C LYS A 329 -8.83 4.69 -2.36
N TRP A 330 -7.92 3.80 -1.95
CA TRP A 330 -6.95 4.10 -0.90
C TRP A 330 -5.98 5.20 -1.35
N ALA A 331 -5.49 5.13 -2.60
CA ALA A 331 -4.68 6.18 -3.20
C ALA A 331 -5.42 7.52 -3.28
N GLN A 332 -6.72 7.51 -3.62
CA GLN A 332 -7.59 8.70 -3.58
C GLN A 332 -7.67 9.31 -2.18
N ALA A 333 -7.92 8.47 -1.18
CA ALA A 333 -8.05 8.92 0.21
C ALA A 333 -6.71 9.45 0.76
N LEU A 334 -5.58 8.85 0.37
CA LEU A 334 -4.25 9.35 0.73
C LEU A 334 -4.03 10.77 0.16
N VAL A 335 -4.34 11.02 -1.12
CA VAL A 335 -4.22 12.37 -1.72
C VAL A 335 -5.09 13.38 -0.97
N THR A 336 -6.32 13.00 -0.60
CA THR A 336 -7.21 13.83 0.19
C THR A 336 -6.61 14.17 1.55
N LEU A 337 -6.06 13.17 2.25
CA LEU A 337 -5.43 13.34 3.56
C LEU A 337 -4.21 14.28 3.48
N ILE A 338 -3.29 14.04 2.55
CA ILE A 338 -2.06 14.86 2.46
C ILE A 338 -2.36 16.29 2.01
N ASN A 339 -3.37 16.52 1.20
CA ASN A 339 -3.82 17.87 0.86
C ASN A 339 -4.42 18.58 2.08
N SER A 340 -5.32 17.94 2.80
CA SER A 340 -5.99 18.54 3.95
C SER A 340 -5.04 18.79 5.12
N ARG A 341 -4.11 17.88 5.37
CA ARG A 341 -3.21 17.95 6.51
C ARG A 341 -1.96 18.77 6.25
N PHE A 342 -1.41 18.70 5.03
CA PHE A 342 -0.12 19.30 4.69
C PHE A 342 -0.21 20.47 3.70
N ASP A 343 -1.41 20.77 3.22
CA ASP A 343 -1.69 21.86 2.25
C ASP A 343 -0.85 21.77 0.97
N LEU A 344 -0.66 20.53 0.44
CA LEU A 344 0.23 20.28 -0.69
C LEU A 344 -0.32 20.74 -2.04
N LYS A 345 -1.61 21.08 -2.13
CA LYS A 345 -2.28 21.57 -3.35
C LYS A 345 -2.21 20.58 -4.53
N LEU A 346 -2.12 19.27 -4.25
CA LEU A 346 -2.26 18.27 -5.30
C LEU A 346 -3.66 18.34 -5.90
N THR A 347 -3.78 18.09 -7.19
CA THR A 347 -5.08 17.90 -7.82
C THR A 347 -5.80 16.73 -7.13
N PRO A 348 -6.98 16.92 -6.57
CA PRO A 348 -7.73 15.85 -5.92
C PRO A 348 -7.96 14.68 -6.87
N VAL A 349 -7.82 13.45 -6.39
CA VAL A 349 -8.27 12.27 -7.14
C VAL A 349 -9.77 12.16 -6.96
N THR A 350 -10.53 12.27 -8.05
CA THR A 350 -11.99 12.15 -8.05
C THR A 350 -12.44 10.71 -8.25
N ASP A 351 -13.72 10.40 -8.01
CA ASP A 351 -14.29 9.10 -8.35
C ASP A 351 -14.24 8.84 -9.86
N ASP A 352 -14.34 9.89 -10.68
CA ASP A 352 -14.15 9.77 -12.14
C ASP A 352 -12.70 9.43 -12.52
N ASP A 353 -11.70 9.93 -11.77
CA ASP A 353 -10.31 9.53 -11.97
C ASP A 353 -10.11 8.06 -11.63
N VAL A 354 -10.67 7.61 -10.50
CA VAL A 354 -10.63 6.20 -10.09
C VAL A 354 -11.35 5.33 -11.12
N LEU A 355 -12.53 5.73 -11.58
CA LEU A 355 -13.28 5.01 -12.61
C LEU A 355 -12.47 4.90 -13.91
N ARG A 356 -11.91 6.00 -14.41
CA ARG A 356 -11.06 5.99 -15.60
C ARG A 356 -9.86 5.08 -15.45
N PHE A 357 -9.18 5.15 -14.30
CA PHE A 357 -8.03 4.26 -14.00
C PHE A 357 -8.46 2.79 -14.03
N VAL A 358 -9.51 2.43 -13.29
CA VAL A 358 -9.99 1.05 -13.19
C VAL A 358 -10.45 0.51 -14.54
N MET A 359 -11.19 1.29 -15.33
CA MET A 359 -11.61 0.89 -16.68
C MET A 359 -10.41 0.71 -17.62
N ALA A 360 -9.41 1.57 -17.53
CA ALA A 360 -8.21 1.49 -18.36
C ALA A 360 -7.33 0.27 -18.06
N THR A 361 -7.46 -0.37 -16.89
CA THR A 361 -6.73 -1.62 -16.60
C THR A 361 -7.24 -2.80 -17.44
N GLY A 362 -8.47 -2.75 -17.90
CA GLY A 362 -9.11 -3.86 -18.62
C GLY A 362 -9.62 -4.98 -17.71
N ALA A 363 -9.56 -4.83 -16.39
CA ALA A 363 -9.95 -5.88 -15.45
C ALA A 363 -11.42 -6.27 -15.56
N PHE A 364 -12.31 -5.28 -15.70
CA PHE A 364 -13.76 -5.51 -15.80
C PHE A 364 -14.19 -6.08 -17.14
N GLN A 365 -13.48 -5.80 -18.23
CA GLN A 365 -13.72 -6.41 -19.54
C GLN A 365 -13.43 -7.92 -19.59
N ARG A 366 -12.64 -8.42 -18.65
CA ARG A 366 -12.32 -9.85 -18.52
C ARG A 366 -13.35 -10.65 -17.71
N LEU A 367 -14.36 -9.99 -17.18
CA LEU A 367 -15.46 -10.68 -16.47
C LEU A 367 -16.46 -11.31 -17.47
N GLU A 368 -16.49 -10.77 -18.69
CA GLU A 368 -17.28 -11.30 -19.83
C GLU A 368 -16.56 -12.48 -20.50
#